data_fd5486cc3815372eec8200c219dd950f
#
_entry.id   fd5486cc3815372eec8200c219dd950f
#
_cell.length_a   1.000
_cell.length_b   1.000
_cell.length_c   1.000
_cell.angle_alpha   90.00
_cell.angle_beta   90.00
_cell.angle_gamma   90.00
#
_symmetry.space_group_name_H-M   'P 1'
#
loop_
_entity.id
_entity.type
_entity.pdbx_description
1 polymer ?
#
loop_
_entity_poly.entity_id
_entity_poly.type
_entity_poly.pdbx_seq_one_letter_code
_entity_poly.pdbx_strand_id
1 'polypeptide(L)'
;YADSLTVYTTRADTLMGVTYVAVAAEHPLALKAAAIRSENGNPELAAFIEECRMGSVAEADLATAEKKGMATGLFVKHPVTGEELPVWIANYVLMSYGSGAVMAVPAHDERDFEFANKFNLAIKQVIDAKTTDDADFSATEWQEWYGSKEGKLVQSGEFNGLDFQAAFDALLAKLEPQSLANAKVQFRLRDWGVSRQRYWGFPIP
;
A
#
# COMPACT_ATOMS: atom_id res chain seq x y z
N TYR A 1 19.17 -7.44 -10.61
CA TYR A 1 18.16 -8.47 -10.35
C TYR A 1 16.88 -8.05 -11.04
N ALA A 2 16.35 -8.86 -11.96
CA ALA A 2 15.13 -8.58 -12.73
C ALA A 2 13.91 -9.22 -12.05
N ASP A 3 13.78 -9.04 -10.73
CA ASP A 3 12.63 -9.54 -9.98
C ASP A 3 11.57 -8.45 -9.96
N SER A 4 10.33 -8.77 -10.33
CA SER A 4 9.20 -7.88 -10.21
C SER A 4 8.58 -7.97 -8.83
N LEU A 5 8.18 -6.84 -8.24
CA LEU A 5 7.38 -6.79 -7.03
C LEU A 5 5.92 -6.53 -7.42
N THR A 6 5.06 -7.50 -7.14
CA THR A 6 3.64 -7.39 -7.43
C THR A 6 2.92 -6.76 -6.24
N VAL A 7 2.12 -5.74 -6.49
CA VAL A 7 1.24 -5.12 -5.50
C VAL A 7 -0.22 -5.27 -5.93
N TYR A 8 -1.13 -5.36 -4.96
CA TYR A 8 -2.56 -5.33 -5.21
C TYR A 8 -3.12 -3.97 -4.80
N THR A 9 -3.97 -3.39 -5.63
CA THR A 9 -4.64 -2.13 -5.30
C THR A 9 -6.09 -2.11 -5.80
N THR A 10 -6.94 -1.42 -5.07
CA THR A 10 -8.30 -1.04 -5.49
C THR A 10 -8.36 0.42 -5.96
N ARG A 11 -7.22 1.12 -5.92
CA ARG A 11 -7.07 2.54 -6.24
C ARG A 11 -5.95 2.75 -7.28
N ALA A 12 -6.10 2.09 -8.44
CA ALA A 12 -5.13 2.27 -9.53
C ALA A 12 -5.03 3.73 -10.02
N ASP A 13 -6.11 4.50 -9.88
CA ASP A 13 -6.18 5.94 -10.15
C ASP A 13 -5.12 6.75 -9.39
N THR A 14 -4.68 6.29 -8.23
CA THR A 14 -3.67 6.97 -7.41
C THR A 14 -2.23 6.58 -7.74
N LEU A 15 -2.00 5.71 -8.73
CA LEU A 15 -0.67 5.17 -9.04
C LEU A 15 0.40 6.26 -9.19
N MET A 16 0.06 7.38 -9.83
CA MET A 16 1.01 8.50 -10.05
C MET A 16 1.41 9.25 -8.77
N GLY A 17 0.73 8.96 -7.66
CA GLY A 17 1.00 9.51 -6.33
C GLY A 17 1.79 8.58 -5.42
N VAL A 18 2.21 7.43 -5.92
CA VAL A 18 3.04 6.49 -5.14
C VAL A 18 4.40 7.11 -4.84
N THR A 19 4.78 7.14 -3.57
CA THR A 19 6.07 7.71 -3.14
C THR A 19 6.98 6.70 -2.46
N TYR A 20 6.42 5.57 -2.03
CA TYR A 20 7.17 4.42 -1.52
C TYR A 20 6.34 3.14 -1.68
N VAL A 21 6.99 2.01 -1.46
CA VAL A 21 6.32 0.70 -1.41
C VAL A 21 6.53 0.11 -0.03
N ALA A 22 5.48 -0.37 0.59
CA ALA A 22 5.54 -1.04 1.89
C ALA A 22 5.31 -2.55 1.73
N VAL A 23 6.10 -3.34 2.44
CA VAL A 23 6.01 -4.79 2.48
C VAL A 23 5.78 -5.28 3.90
N ALA A 24 5.08 -6.41 4.02
CA ALA A 24 4.94 -7.11 5.29
C ALA A 24 6.30 -7.61 5.81
N ALA A 25 6.43 -7.77 7.11
CA ALA A 25 7.66 -8.27 7.73
C ALA A 25 8.06 -9.68 7.25
N GLU A 26 7.05 -10.52 6.95
CA GLU A 26 7.26 -11.89 6.45
C GLU A 26 7.49 -11.95 4.93
N HIS A 27 7.39 -10.83 4.23
CA HIS A 27 7.56 -10.81 2.78
C HIS A 27 8.97 -11.26 2.38
N PRO A 28 9.12 -12.10 1.34
CA PRO A 28 10.45 -12.60 0.93
C PRO A 28 11.49 -11.50 0.67
N LEU A 29 11.03 -10.33 0.18
CA LEU A 29 11.90 -9.18 -0.06
C LEU A 29 12.44 -8.58 1.25
N ALA A 30 11.63 -8.55 2.32
CA ALA A 30 12.06 -8.10 3.64
C ALA A 30 13.14 -9.01 4.22
N LEU A 31 12.92 -10.33 4.15
CA LEU A 31 13.88 -11.34 4.59
C LEU A 31 15.19 -11.28 3.79
N LYS A 32 15.07 -11.10 2.47
CA LYS A 32 16.23 -10.92 1.58
C LYS A 32 17.03 -9.65 1.93
N ALA A 33 16.33 -8.53 2.20
CA ALA A 33 16.99 -7.28 2.59
C ALA A 33 17.77 -7.42 3.92
N ALA A 34 17.21 -8.14 4.89
CA ALA A 34 17.88 -8.43 6.15
C ALA A 34 19.14 -9.30 5.97
N ALA A 35 19.14 -10.20 4.98
CA ALA A 35 20.25 -11.10 4.70
C ALA A 35 21.41 -10.44 3.90
N ILE A 36 21.11 -9.49 3.01
CA ILE A 36 22.06 -8.96 2.02
C ILE A 36 22.96 -7.85 2.58
N ARG A 37 22.56 -7.12 3.61
CA ARG A 37 23.15 -5.81 3.93
C ARG A 37 24.48 -5.82 4.69
N SER A 38 25.02 -6.98 5.03
CA SER A 38 26.42 -7.14 5.52
C SER A 38 26.85 -8.59 5.40
N GLU A 39 28.16 -8.88 5.59
CA GLU A 39 28.67 -10.26 5.76
C GLU A 39 27.99 -11.00 6.93
N ASN A 40 27.34 -10.25 7.84
CA ASN A 40 26.59 -10.74 9.02
C ASN A 40 25.09 -10.40 8.98
N GLY A 41 24.53 -9.95 7.85
CA GLY A 41 23.15 -9.46 7.75
C GLY A 41 22.96 -8.03 8.30
N ASN A 42 21.73 -7.54 8.30
CA ASN A 42 21.34 -6.31 8.99
C ASN A 42 20.62 -6.67 10.30
N PRO A 43 21.31 -6.67 11.45
CA PRO A 43 20.73 -7.13 12.70
C PRO A 43 19.55 -6.27 13.17
N GLU A 44 19.56 -4.96 12.87
CA GLU A 44 18.47 -4.07 13.22
C GLU A 44 17.20 -4.39 12.40
N LEU A 45 17.37 -4.63 11.10
CA LEU A 45 16.27 -5.01 10.22
C LEU A 45 15.72 -6.40 10.58
N ALA A 46 16.59 -7.34 10.93
CA ALA A 46 16.19 -8.67 11.39
C ALA A 46 15.42 -8.60 12.71
N ALA A 47 15.88 -7.79 13.67
CA ALA A 47 15.21 -7.57 14.94
C ALA A 47 13.83 -6.92 14.75
N PHE A 48 13.73 -5.95 13.85
CA PHE A 48 12.46 -5.30 13.52
C PHE A 48 11.47 -6.27 12.87
N ILE A 49 11.93 -7.15 11.98
CA ILE A 49 11.09 -8.20 11.40
C ILE A 49 10.51 -9.11 12.49
N GLU A 50 11.33 -9.55 13.44
CA GLU A 50 10.86 -10.40 14.55
C GLU A 50 9.92 -9.63 15.49
N GLU A 51 10.16 -8.34 15.76
CA GLU A 51 9.22 -7.50 16.52
C GLU A 51 7.84 -7.46 15.85
N CYS A 52 7.80 -7.24 14.53
CA CYS A 52 6.55 -7.21 13.76
C CYS A 52 5.83 -8.56 13.79
N ARG A 53 6.57 -9.67 13.70
CA ARG A 53 6.00 -11.03 13.73
C ARG A 53 5.42 -11.42 15.08
N MET A 54 5.99 -10.90 16.16
CA MET A 54 5.48 -11.13 17.54
C MET A 54 4.28 -10.23 17.87
N GLY A 55 4.06 -9.17 17.09
CA GLY A 55 2.92 -8.26 17.25
C GLY A 55 1.58 -8.93 16.96
N SER A 56 0.49 -8.25 17.36
CA SER A 56 -0.87 -8.75 17.09
C SER A 56 -1.14 -8.86 15.59
N VAL A 57 -1.68 -9.99 15.18
CA VAL A 57 -2.06 -10.28 13.79
C VAL A 57 -3.50 -9.82 13.49
N ALA A 58 -4.22 -9.30 14.50
CA ALA A 58 -5.59 -8.87 14.30
C ALA A 58 -5.64 -7.54 13.54
N GLU A 59 -6.32 -7.53 12.41
CA GLU A 59 -6.47 -6.34 11.53
C GLU A 59 -7.04 -5.12 12.28
N ALA A 60 -7.92 -5.35 13.26
CA ALA A 60 -8.50 -4.31 14.10
C ALA A 60 -7.46 -3.64 15.02
N ASP A 61 -6.51 -4.41 15.52
CA ASP A 61 -5.46 -3.90 16.42
C ASP A 61 -4.42 -3.09 15.61
N LEU A 62 -4.17 -3.47 14.36
CA LEU A 62 -3.25 -2.79 13.47
C LEU A 62 -3.76 -1.42 12.99
N ALA A 63 -5.09 -1.24 12.94
CA ALA A 63 -5.68 0.04 12.56
C ALA A 63 -5.39 1.15 13.58
N THR A 64 -5.35 0.80 14.87
CA THR A 64 -5.13 1.73 15.99
C THR A 64 -3.70 1.74 16.52
N ALA A 65 -2.88 0.76 16.13
CA ALA A 65 -1.50 0.66 16.57
C ALA A 65 -0.63 1.78 15.98
N GLU A 66 0.37 2.19 16.75
CA GLU A 66 1.41 3.11 16.27
C GLU A 66 2.07 2.55 15.01
N LYS A 67 2.13 3.36 13.95
CA LYS A 67 2.78 2.98 12.70
C LYS A 67 4.30 2.89 12.91
N LYS A 68 4.85 1.70 12.68
CA LYS A 68 6.29 1.42 12.74
C LYS A 68 6.77 0.95 11.39
N GLY A 69 7.99 1.29 11.04
CA GLY A 69 8.60 0.85 9.80
C GLY A 69 10.10 1.01 9.78
N MET A 70 10.73 0.29 8.87
CA MET A 70 12.17 0.35 8.64
C MET A 70 12.48 0.29 7.15
N ALA A 71 13.36 1.17 6.69
CA ALA A 71 13.80 1.18 5.30
C ALA A 71 14.65 -0.05 4.99
N THR A 72 14.35 -0.75 3.91
CA THR A 72 15.11 -1.92 3.47
C THR A 72 16.42 -1.54 2.79
N GLY A 73 16.53 -0.32 2.27
CA GLY A 73 17.59 0.14 1.39
C GLY A 73 17.52 -0.43 -0.03
N LEU A 74 16.42 -1.09 -0.35
CA LEU A 74 16.08 -1.53 -1.70
C LEU A 74 15.14 -0.53 -2.35
N PHE A 75 15.15 -0.52 -3.68
CA PHE A 75 14.30 0.34 -4.49
C PHE A 75 13.59 -0.49 -5.56
N VAL A 76 12.40 -0.04 -5.95
CA VAL A 76 11.65 -0.55 -7.10
C VAL A 76 11.39 0.59 -8.07
N LYS A 77 11.24 0.26 -9.35
CA LYS A 77 10.92 1.26 -10.36
C LYS A 77 9.41 1.43 -10.48
N HIS A 78 8.97 2.68 -10.46
CA HIS A 78 7.59 3.04 -10.77
C HIS A 78 7.26 2.61 -12.22
N PRO A 79 6.16 1.87 -12.47
CA PRO A 79 5.90 1.25 -13.78
C PRO A 79 5.61 2.24 -14.91
N VAL A 80 5.21 3.48 -14.58
CA VAL A 80 4.90 4.52 -15.58
C VAL A 80 6.04 5.52 -15.72
N THR A 81 6.57 6.04 -14.60
CA THR A 81 7.58 7.12 -14.63
C THR A 81 9.01 6.61 -14.68
N GLY A 82 9.24 5.36 -14.25
CA GLY A 82 10.58 4.79 -14.09
C GLY A 82 11.36 5.31 -12.88
N GLU A 83 10.77 6.19 -12.07
CA GLU A 83 11.36 6.69 -10.83
C GLU A 83 11.63 5.55 -9.85
N GLU A 84 12.71 5.69 -9.09
CA GLU A 84 13.06 4.75 -8.03
C GLU A 84 12.28 5.07 -6.75
N LEU A 85 11.48 4.11 -6.30
CA LEU A 85 10.68 4.19 -5.09
C LEU A 85 11.34 3.36 -3.99
N PRO A 86 11.57 3.91 -2.78
CA PRO A 86 12.13 3.17 -1.67
C PRO A 86 11.17 2.10 -1.17
N VAL A 87 11.72 0.94 -0.79
CA VAL A 87 10.97 -0.15 -0.18
C VAL A 87 11.14 -0.12 1.33
N TRP A 88 10.03 -0.14 2.04
CA TRP A 88 9.94 -0.13 3.50
C TRP A 88 9.30 -1.41 4.01
N ILE A 89 9.72 -1.89 5.17
CA ILE A 89 8.92 -2.83 5.96
C ILE A 89 8.03 -2.00 6.85
N ALA A 90 6.73 -2.31 6.87
CA ALA A 90 5.77 -1.58 7.70
C ALA A 90 4.87 -2.56 8.47
N ASN A 91 4.65 -2.27 9.75
CA ASN A 91 3.89 -3.13 10.66
C ASN A 91 2.39 -3.21 10.35
N TYR A 92 1.87 -2.33 9.52
CA TYR A 92 0.46 -2.30 9.13
C TYR A 92 0.16 -3.05 7.82
N VAL A 93 1.20 -3.59 7.15
CA VAL A 93 1.03 -4.40 5.94
C VAL A 93 0.95 -5.88 6.32
N LEU A 94 -0.12 -6.55 5.90
CA LEU A 94 -0.36 -7.96 6.18
C LEU A 94 0.02 -8.84 4.99
N MET A 95 0.66 -9.99 5.25
CA MET A 95 0.94 -11.00 4.21
C MET A 95 -0.34 -11.57 3.58
N SER A 96 -1.45 -11.58 4.31
CA SER A 96 -2.74 -12.06 3.81
C SER A 96 -3.41 -11.10 2.83
N TYR A 97 -2.93 -9.86 2.71
CA TYR A 97 -3.46 -8.87 1.78
C TYR A 97 -2.67 -8.86 0.48
N GLY A 98 -3.30 -9.33 -0.59
CA GLY A 98 -2.67 -9.39 -1.92
C GLY A 98 -1.44 -10.28 -1.95
N SER A 99 -0.29 -9.69 -2.20
CA SER A 99 1.03 -10.33 -2.21
C SER A 99 1.86 -10.03 -0.96
N GLY A 100 1.29 -9.36 0.05
CA GLY A 100 2.04 -8.85 1.20
C GLY A 100 2.88 -7.61 0.88
N ALA A 101 2.57 -6.94 -0.23
CA ALA A 101 3.18 -5.69 -0.66
C ALA A 101 2.10 -4.72 -1.12
N VAL A 102 2.24 -3.46 -0.75
CA VAL A 102 1.31 -2.39 -1.13
C VAL A 102 2.07 -1.20 -1.70
N MET A 103 1.48 -0.57 -2.70
CA MET A 103 1.91 0.75 -3.12
C MET A 103 1.38 1.77 -2.12
N ALA A 104 2.24 2.60 -1.58
CA ALA A 104 1.85 3.61 -0.62
C ALA A 104 1.61 4.95 -1.31
N VAL A 105 0.43 5.52 -1.03
CA VAL A 105 -0.02 6.78 -1.60
C VAL A 105 -0.42 7.74 -0.47
N PRO A 106 0.56 8.38 0.18
CA PRO A 106 0.30 9.19 1.37
C PRO A 106 -0.72 10.31 1.19
N ALA A 107 -0.84 10.85 -0.01
CA ALA A 107 -1.81 11.91 -0.26
C ALA A 107 -3.27 11.42 -0.29
N HIS A 108 -3.52 10.11 -0.37
CA HIS A 108 -4.85 9.54 -0.60
C HIS A 108 -5.19 8.31 0.26
N ASP A 109 -4.33 7.96 1.21
CA ASP A 109 -4.57 6.94 2.24
C ASP A 109 -4.05 7.45 3.59
N GLU A 110 -4.92 7.51 4.59
CA GLU A 110 -4.61 8.08 5.91
C GLU A 110 -3.47 7.33 6.62
N ARG A 111 -3.41 6.00 6.48
CA ARG A 111 -2.34 5.19 7.10
C ARG A 111 -0.99 5.49 6.48
N ASP A 112 -0.97 5.64 5.17
CA ASP A 112 0.23 6.01 4.42
C ASP A 112 0.65 7.44 4.72
N PHE A 113 -0.33 8.35 4.93
CA PHE A 113 -0.09 9.74 5.30
C PHE A 113 0.59 9.86 6.67
N GLU A 114 0.04 9.16 7.70
CA GLU A 114 0.65 9.11 9.03
C GLU A 114 2.08 8.56 8.98
N PHE A 115 2.28 7.48 8.23
CA PHE A 115 3.58 6.85 8.06
C PHE A 115 4.55 7.78 7.35
N ALA A 116 4.15 8.41 6.25
CA ALA A 116 4.99 9.32 5.49
C ALA A 116 5.43 10.54 6.33
N ASN A 117 4.51 11.13 7.10
CA ASN A 117 4.85 12.22 8.01
C ASN A 117 5.82 11.77 9.11
N LYS A 118 5.60 10.59 9.70
CA LYS A 118 6.49 10.06 10.74
C LYS A 118 7.92 9.82 10.25
N PHE A 119 8.07 9.32 9.03
CA PHE A 119 9.37 8.98 8.44
C PHE A 119 9.89 10.01 7.44
N ASN A 120 9.24 11.18 7.37
CA ASN A 120 9.60 12.28 6.47
C ASN A 120 9.73 11.85 5.00
N LEU A 121 8.76 11.05 4.54
CA LEU A 121 8.66 10.62 3.15
C LEU A 121 7.85 11.62 2.32
N ALA A 122 8.06 11.62 1.02
CA ALA A 122 7.34 12.52 0.12
C ALA A 122 5.83 12.22 0.10
N ILE A 123 5.02 13.28 0.04
CA ILE A 123 3.56 13.22 -0.10
C ILE A 123 3.19 13.98 -1.36
N LYS A 124 2.58 13.29 -2.34
CA LYS A 124 2.26 13.84 -3.65
C LYS A 124 0.78 13.72 -3.93
N GLN A 125 0.08 14.85 -3.94
CA GLN A 125 -1.32 14.91 -4.34
C GLN A 125 -1.47 14.57 -5.83
N VAL A 126 -2.37 13.64 -6.16
CA VAL A 126 -2.67 13.26 -7.55
C VAL A 126 -4.17 13.20 -7.83
N ILE A 127 -5.01 13.40 -6.83
CA ILE A 127 -6.45 13.59 -7.02
C ILE A 127 -6.85 14.89 -6.35
N ASP A 128 -7.66 15.66 -7.07
CA ASP A 128 -8.34 16.84 -6.54
C ASP A 128 -9.84 16.54 -6.51
N ALA A 129 -10.33 16.27 -5.30
CA ALA A 129 -11.74 16.05 -4.99
C ALA A 129 -12.31 17.17 -4.10
N LYS A 130 -11.55 18.26 -3.94
CA LYS A 130 -11.88 19.38 -3.07
C LYS A 130 -13.17 20.05 -3.51
N THR A 131 -14.06 20.31 -2.56
CA THR A 131 -15.24 21.18 -2.73
C THR A 131 -14.91 22.62 -2.33
N THR A 132 -15.86 23.55 -2.51
CA THR A 132 -15.67 24.97 -2.13
C THR A 132 -15.50 25.18 -0.63
N ASP A 133 -15.96 24.24 0.18
CA ASP A 133 -15.94 24.31 1.65
C ASP A 133 -14.71 23.64 2.27
N ASP A 134 -13.95 22.90 1.46
CA ASP A 134 -12.74 22.20 1.92
C ASP A 134 -11.53 23.14 1.93
N ALA A 135 -10.63 22.92 2.89
CA ALA A 135 -9.34 23.58 2.90
C ALA A 135 -8.43 23.06 1.77
N ASP A 136 -7.42 23.83 1.41
CA ASP A 136 -6.41 23.42 0.44
C ASP A 136 -5.63 22.18 0.92
N PHE A 137 -5.05 21.44 -0.04
CA PHE A 137 -4.24 20.28 0.29
C PHE A 137 -3.06 20.66 1.20
N SER A 138 -2.92 19.92 2.31
CA SER A 138 -1.81 20.04 3.26
C SER A 138 -1.08 18.71 3.36
N ALA A 139 0.25 18.74 3.33
CA ALA A 139 1.07 17.55 3.55
C ALA A 139 1.26 17.23 5.05
N THR A 140 0.78 18.09 5.96
CA THR A 140 0.96 17.94 7.41
C THR A 140 -0.32 17.63 8.16
N GLU A 141 -1.47 17.92 7.57
CA GLU A 141 -2.79 17.72 8.19
C GLU A 141 -3.68 16.92 7.26
N TRP A 142 -4.14 15.76 7.73
CA TRP A 142 -5.07 14.92 6.99
C TRP A 142 -6.45 15.55 6.92
N GLN A 143 -7.10 15.43 5.76
CA GLN A 143 -8.48 15.82 5.57
C GLN A 143 -9.25 14.69 4.90
N GLU A 144 -10.53 14.55 5.24
CA GLU A 144 -11.37 13.43 4.82
C GLU A 144 -11.50 13.32 3.29
N TRP A 145 -11.54 14.46 2.59
CA TRP A 145 -11.66 14.48 1.14
C TRP A 145 -10.45 13.89 0.39
N TYR A 146 -9.27 13.75 1.05
CA TYR A 146 -8.09 13.14 0.43
C TYR A 146 -8.34 11.69 0.03
N GLY A 147 -9.16 10.94 0.80
CA GLY A 147 -9.54 9.55 0.51
C GLY A 147 -10.64 9.40 -0.53
N SER A 148 -11.25 10.49 -1.01
CA SER A 148 -12.36 10.46 -1.95
C SER A 148 -11.97 9.83 -3.29
N LYS A 149 -12.94 9.15 -3.91
CA LYS A 149 -12.84 8.67 -5.31
C LYS A 149 -13.49 9.64 -6.30
N GLU A 150 -14.17 10.65 -5.78
CA GLU A 150 -14.87 11.66 -6.56
C GLU A 150 -13.93 12.83 -6.79
N GLY A 151 -13.18 12.80 -7.86
CA GLY A 151 -12.24 13.86 -8.17
C GLY A 151 -11.65 13.69 -9.55
N LYS A 152 -10.74 14.60 -9.88
CA LYS A 152 -9.97 14.55 -11.13
C LYS A 152 -8.50 14.37 -10.82
N LEU A 153 -7.83 13.61 -11.68
CA LEU A 153 -6.40 13.45 -11.55
C LEU A 153 -5.69 14.78 -11.83
N VAL A 154 -4.72 15.08 -10.97
CA VAL A 154 -3.79 16.22 -11.07
C VAL A 154 -2.36 15.71 -10.91
N GLN A 155 -1.37 16.46 -11.35
CA GLN A 155 0.05 16.10 -11.26
C GLN A 155 0.40 14.68 -11.77
N SER A 156 -0.43 14.14 -12.69
CA SER A 156 -0.38 12.77 -13.19
C SER A 156 0.00 12.71 -14.68
N GLY A 157 0.58 13.78 -15.23
CA GLY A 157 1.02 13.85 -16.62
C GLY A 157 -0.13 13.67 -17.60
N GLU A 158 -0.03 12.68 -18.46
CA GLU A 158 -1.05 12.39 -19.50
C GLU A 158 -2.40 11.96 -18.93
N PHE A 159 -2.47 11.57 -17.66
CA PHE A 159 -3.69 11.15 -16.98
C PHE A 159 -4.43 12.30 -16.28
N ASN A 160 -3.91 13.54 -16.37
CA ASN A 160 -4.55 14.70 -15.75
C ASN A 160 -5.98 14.89 -16.27
N GLY A 161 -6.89 15.27 -15.37
CA GLY A 161 -8.29 15.54 -15.67
C GLY A 161 -9.18 14.30 -15.80
N LEU A 162 -8.62 13.09 -15.79
CA LEU A 162 -9.40 11.86 -15.79
C LEU A 162 -10.07 11.65 -14.43
N ASP A 163 -11.24 11.04 -14.44
CA ASP A 163 -11.88 10.51 -13.24
C ASP A 163 -11.37 9.12 -12.89
N PHE A 164 -11.88 8.56 -11.79
CA PHE A 164 -11.48 7.25 -11.28
C PHE A 164 -11.53 6.15 -12.35
N GLN A 165 -12.66 6.01 -13.06
CA GLN A 165 -12.82 4.92 -14.02
C GLN A 165 -11.98 5.14 -15.28
N ALA A 166 -11.97 6.35 -15.82
CA ALA A 166 -11.17 6.68 -16.99
C ALA A 166 -9.66 6.53 -16.71
N ALA A 167 -9.22 6.88 -15.50
CA ALA A 167 -7.83 6.69 -15.08
C ALA A 167 -7.47 5.19 -14.95
N PHE A 168 -8.36 4.39 -14.35
CA PHE A 168 -8.18 2.94 -14.26
C PHE A 168 -8.00 2.32 -15.66
N ASP A 169 -8.92 2.64 -16.58
CA ASP A 169 -8.90 2.08 -17.93
C ASP A 169 -7.66 2.52 -18.72
N ALA A 170 -7.28 3.79 -18.60
CA ALA A 170 -6.09 4.33 -19.29
C ALA A 170 -4.77 3.72 -18.76
N LEU A 171 -4.65 3.57 -17.44
CA LEU A 171 -3.49 2.94 -16.81
C LEU A 171 -3.39 1.46 -17.16
N LEU A 172 -4.52 0.74 -17.13
CA LEU A 172 -4.56 -0.66 -17.52
C LEU A 172 -4.16 -0.83 -18.99
N ALA A 173 -4.75 -0.04 -19.90
CA ALA A 173 -4.42 -0.08 -21.33
C ALA A 173 -2.93 0.21 -21.60
N LYS A 174 -2.29 1.02 -20.78
CA LYS A 174 -0.86 1.33 -20.91
C LYS A 174 0.05 0.23 -20.36
N LEU A 175 -0.31 -0.39 -19.23
CA LEU A 175 0.57 -1.30 -18.48
C LEU A 175 0.34 -2.78 -18.84
N GLU A 176 -0.87 -3.18 -19.20
CA GLU A 176 -1.21 -4.58 -19.51
C GLU A 176 -0.40 -5.14 -20.70
N PRO A 177 -0.21 -4.41 -21.83
CA PRO A 177 0.62 -4.89 -22.95
C PRO A 177 2.09 -5.13 -22.57
N GLN A 178 2.54 -4.49 -21.50
CA GLN A 178 3.90 -4.63 -20.98
C GLN A 178 3.98 -5.73 -19.87
N SER A 179 2.88 -6.41 -19.58
CA SER A 179 2.77 -7.38 -18.49
C SER A 179 3.07 -6.78 -17.09
N LEU A 180 2.86 -5.47 -16.94
CA LEU A 180 3.09 -4.72 -15.70
C LEU A 180 1.81 -4.53 -14.87
N ALA A 181 0.64 -4.80 -15.44
CA ALA A 181 -0.64 -4.80 -14.74
C ALA A 181 -1.59 -5.84 -15.32
N ASN A 182 -2.54 -6.27 -14.48
CA ASN A 182 -3.71 -7.02 -14.92
C ASN A 182 -4.92 -6.67 -14.06
N ALA A 183 -6.11 -6.66 -14.64
CA ALA A 183 -7.35 -6.52 -13.90
C ALA A 183 -7.74 -7.86 -13.27
N LYS A 184 -8.05 -7.85 -11.97
CA LYS A 184 -8.51 -9.03 -11.24
C LYS A 184 -9.85 -8.74 -10.60
N VAL A 185 -10.85 -9.55 -10.93
CA VAL A 185 -12.14 -9.53 -10.23
C VAL A 185 -12.00 -10.31 -8.93
N GLN A 186 -12.24 -9.64 -7.81
CA GLN A 186 -12.23 -10.27 -6.50
C GLN A 186 -13.62 -10.15 -5.88
N PHE A 187 -14.23 -11.29 -5.60
CA PHE A 187 -15.51 -11.32 -4.92
C PHE A 187 -15.31 -11.07 -3.42
N ARG A 188 -15.99 -10.07 -2.89
CA ARG A 188 -16.02 -9.80 -1.43
C ARG A 188 -17.06 -10.68 -0.75
N LEU A 189 -16.93 -12.00 -0.90
CA LEU A 189 -17.66 -12.93 -0.06
C LEU A 189 -16.84 -13.12 1.21
N ARG A 190 -17.33 -12.60 2.33
CA ARG A 190 -16.84 -13.05 3.63
C ARG A 190 -17.34 -14.48 3.82
N ASP A 191 -16.44 -15.36 4.21
CA ASP A 191 -16.81 -16.70 4.63
C ASP A 191 -17.93 -16.60 5.65
N TRP A 192 -19.09 -17.07 5.28
CA TRP A 192 -20.21 -17.14 6.19
C TRP A 192 -19.83 -18.21 7.20
N GLY A 193 -19.58 -17.80 8.46
CA GLY A 193 -19.20 -18.71 9.52
C GLY A 193 -20.28 -19.76 9.72
N VAL A 194 -20.18 -20.84 8.97
CA VAL A 194 -21.06 -22.02 9.05
C VAL A 194 -20.85 -22.71 10.40
N SER A 195 -19.69 -22.52 11.02
CA SER A 195 -19.32 -23.05 12.33
C SER A 195 -19.66 -22.12 13.48
N ARG A 196 -20.82 -21.50 13.51
CA ARG A 196 -21.27 -20.83 14.72
C ARG A 196 -21.60 -21.89 15.77
N GLN A 197 -20.86 -21.87 16.88
CA GLN A 197 -21.28 -22.60 18.09
C GLN A 197 -22.71 -22.20 18.44
N ARG A 198 -23.64 -23.13 18.27
CA ARG A 198 -24.99 -22.97 18.75
C ARG A 198 -25.13 -23.78 20.04
N TYR A 199 -25.97 -23.31 20.92
CA TYR A 199 -26.26 -23.97 22.20
C TYR A 199 -26.65 -25.46 22.07
N TRP A 200 -27.14 -25.83 20.89
CA TRP A 200 -27.46 -27.18 20.48
C TRP A 200 -26.79 -27.48 19.15
N GLY A 201 -25.72 -28.20 19.12
CA GLY A 201 -25.23 -28.64 17.85
C GLY A 201 -23.75 -28.98 17.83
N PHE A 202 -23.45 -29.96 17.04
CA PHE A 202 -22.09 -30.26 16.63
C PHE A 202 -21.59 -29.10 15.75
N PRO A 203 -20.29 -28.75 15.84
CA PRO A 203 -19.70 -27.87 14.88
C PRO A 203 -19.88 -28.48 13.48
N ILE A 204 -20.51 -27.72 12.59
CA ILE A 204 -20.57 -28.06 11.18
C ILE A 204 -19.27 -27.54 10.56
N PRO A 205 -18.49 -28.37 9.89
CA PRO A 205 -17.23 -27.98 9.24
C PRO A 205 -17.46 -26.96 8.15
#